data_0c76a85c5812eded665f6d9b3af77b71
#
_entry.id   0c76a85c5812eded665f6d9b3af77b71
#
_cell.length_a   1.000
_cell.length_b   1.000
_cell.length_c   1.000
_cell.angle_alpha   90.00
_cell.angle_beta   90.00
_cell.angle_gamma   90.00
#
_symmetry.space_group_name_H-M   'P 1'
#
loop_
_entity.id
_entity.type
_entity.pdbx_description
1 polymer ?
#
loop_
_entity_poly.entity_id
_entity_poly.type
_entity_poly.pdbx_seq_one_letter_code
_entity_poly.pdbx_strand_id
1 'polypeptide(L)'
;MVVRRPLQGQLMTSEIKHGGKLSCSGMDSDGPHTSLIHGLPDEIAILCLARVPRRYHNALRCVSKRWRALLSSEEWHSCRKRNNLDEPWVYVICRSTGIKCYVLAPDPTTRSLKIMQVIEPPCSSREGISIETLDKRLFLLGGCSWLKDANDEVFCYDASSNCWSSVAPMPTARCYFVSAALDKKLYITGGLGLTDKSPNSWDIYDPVTNSWCVHKNPMLTPDIVKFVALDGELVTVHKAAWNRMYFAGIYDPLCRTWRGTENEIALCWSGSTVVMDGTLYMLEQSLGTKLMMWQKETKEWIMLGRLSDKLTRPPCELVGIGRKIYIIGRGLSIVTIDLDTVRADGFLVSSSTGPLVEHDFPPERCRVISI
;
A
#
# COMPACT_ATOMS: atom_id res chain seq x y z
N MET A 1 53.11 15.41 -24.39
CA MET A 1 53.35 16.67 -25.07
C MET A 1 52.04 17.45 -25.04
N VAL A 2 52.10 18.37 -24.33
CA VAL A 2 51.70 19.75 -24.04
C VAL A 2 50.45 19.89 -23.19
N VAL A 3 50.74 20.20 -21.98
CA VAL A 3 50.00 20.91 -20.91
C VAL A 3 49.44 22.25 -21.38
N ARG A 4 48.22 22.62 -20.93
CA ARG A 4 47.92 23.97 -20.42
C ARG A 4 46.61 23.98 -19.60
N ARG A 5 46.73 24.32 -18.32
CA ARG A 5 45.80 25.05 -17.45
C ARG A 5 46.15 26.55 -17.52
N PRO A 6 45.47 27.44 -16.78
CA PRO A 6 44.05 27.74 -16.52
C PRO A 6 43.75 29.21 -16.80
N LEU A 7 42.49 29.65 -16.62
CA LEU A 7 42.23 31.06 -16.29
C LEU A 7 41.06 31.16 -15.32
N GLN A 8 41.36 31.66 -14.14
CA GLN A 8 40.46 32.22 -13.14
C GLN A 8 39.78 33.46 -13.71
N GLY A 9 38.48 33.58 -13.47
CA GLY A 9 37.74 34.81 -13.66
C GLY A 9 36.96 35.11 -12.40
N GLN A 10 37.49 35.96 -11.56
CA GLN A 10 36.74 36.66 -10.52
C GLN A 10 35.74 37.62 -11.17
N LEU A 11 34.51 37.61 -10.69
CA LEU A 11 33.58 38.73 -10.86
C LEU A 11 32.70 38.82 -9.63
N MET A 12 33.05 39.75 -8.80
CA MET A 12 32.33 40.97 -8.37
C MET A 12 30.92 40.75 -7.84
N THR A 13 30.85 40.87 -6.53
CA THR A 13 29.72 41.22 -5.72
C THR A 13 29.07 42.53 -6.19
N SER A 14 27.76 42.52 -6.44
CA SER A 14 26.96 43.71 -6.35
C SER A 14 25.84 43.51 -5.32
N GLU A 15 26.06 44.14 -4.19
CA GLU A 15 25.02 44.37 -3.18
C GLU A 15 23.90 45.23 -3.78
N ILE A 16 22.67 44.72 -3.72
CA ILE A 16 21.49 45.58 -3.78
C ILE A 16 20.77 45.48 -2.44
N LYS A 17 21.05 46.43 -1.59
CA LYS A 17 20.24 46.79 -0.44
C LYS A 17 19.01 47.57 -0.92
N HIS A 18 17.82 47.00 -0.64
CA HIS A 18 16.59 47.73 -0.31
C HIS A 18 15.65 46.66 0.23
N GLY A 19 15.25 46.61 1.48
CA GLY A 19 14.65 47.70 2.25
C GLY A 19 13.14 47.44 2.22
N GLY A 20 12.66 46.71 3.20
CA GLY A 20 11.26 46.43 3.37
C GLY A 20 11.01 45.33 4.39
N LYS A 21 11.38 45.56 5.65
CA LYS A 21 10.81 44.81 6.77
C LYS A 21 9.34 45.15 6.85
N LEU A 22 8.47 44.32 6.28
CA LEU A 22 7.09 44.20 6.73
C LEU A 22 7.12 43.41 8.03
N SER A 23 7.19 44.11 9.15
CA SER A 23 6.91 43.60 10.47
C SER A 23 5.44 43.25 10.55
N CYS A 24 5.06 42.02 10.26
CA CYS A 24 3.83 41.45 10.74
C CYS A 24 3.98 41.17 12.24
N SER A 25 3.81 42.20 13.04
CA SER A 25 3.50 42.11 14.45
C SER A 25 2.04 41.61 14.56
N GLY A 26 1.80 40.33 14.27
CA GLY A 26 0.60 39.62 14.67
C GLY A 26 0.88 39.00 16.03
N MET A 27 0.32 39.60 17.06
CA MET A 27 0.28 39.13 18.43
C MET A 27 -0.18 37.67 18.46
N ASP A 28 0.75 36.73 18.70
CA ASP A 28 0.43 35.42 19.21
C ASP A 28 0.04 35.57 20.70
N SER A 29 -1.21 35.94 20.94
CA SER A 29 -1.83 35.77 22.25
C SER A 29 -2.45 34.39 22.27
N ASP A 30 -1.64 33.36 22.55
CA ASP A 30 -2.14 32.06 23.02
C ASP A 30 -2.70 32.25 24.43
N GLY A 31 -3.88 32.84 24.54
CA GLY A 31 -4.71 32.80 25.73
C GLY A 31 -5.42 31.47 25.81
N PRO A 32 -5.71 30.94 27.01
CA PRO A 32 -6.43 29.69 27.18
C PRO A 32 -7.86 29.82 26.65
N HIS A 33 -8.23 29.03 25.63
CA HIS A 33 -9.55 28.88 24.99
C HIS A 33 -9.82 29.66 23.70
N THR A 34 -8.94 29.60 22.74
CA THR A 34 -9.35 29.94 21.36
C THR A 34 -10.09 28.72 20.76
N SER A 35 -11.37 28.89 20.37
CA SER A 35 -12.16 27.83 19.70
C SER A 35 -11.53 27.43 18.36
N LEU A 36 -11.70 26.16 17.92
CA LEU A 36 -11.22 25.67 16.61
C LEU A 36 -11.83 26.49 15.45
N ILE A 37 -13.11 26.81 15.57
CA ILE A 37 -13.84 27.71 14.68
C ILE A 37 -14.52 28.76 15.57
N HIS A 38 -14.28 30.02 15.27
CA HIS A 38 -14.86 31.11 16.08
C HIS A 38 -16.38 30.99 16.17
N GLY A 39 -16.90 31.04 17.39
CA GLY A 39 -18.33 30.94 17.68
C GLY A 39 -18.93 29.56 17.69
N LEU A 40 -18.10 28.50 17.52
CA LEU A 40 -18.54 27.10 17.62
C LEU A 40 -17.84 26.36 18.78
N PRO A 41 -18.57 25.53 19.55
CA PRO A 41 -17.95 24.56 20.44
C PRO A 41 -17.02 23.62 19.65
N ASP A 42 -15.89 23.22 20.27
CA ASP A 42 -14.87 22.43 19.59
C ASP A 42 -15.39 21.08 19.09
N GLU A 43 -16.29 20.43 19.80
CA GLU A 43 -16.91 19.16 19.40
C GLU A 43 -17.70 19.32 18.08
N ILE A 44 -18.43 20.43 17.94
CA ILE A 44 -19.19 20.73 16.70
C ILE A 44 -18.22 21.11 15.58
N ALA A 45 -17.19 21.90 15.90
CA ALA A 45 -16.16 22.28 14.94
C ALA A 45 -15.43 21.04 14.38
N ILE A 46 -15.06 20.08 15.23
CA ILE A 46 -14.45 18.80 14.82
C ILE A 46 -15.39 18.02 13.89
N LEU A 47 -16.67 17.91 14.24
CA LEU A 47 -17.67 17.23 13.39
C LEU A 47 -17.85 17.91 12.03
N CYS A 48 -17.82 19.22 11.98
CA CYS A 48 -17.89 19.98 10.71
C CYS A 48 -16.63 19.74 9.87
N LEU A 49 -15.47 19.87 10.47
CA LEU A 49 -14.19 19.66 9.79
C LEU A 49 -14.03 18.20 9.33
N ALA A 50 -14.48 17.22 10.13
CA ALA A 50 -14.41 15.80 9.80
C ALA A 50 -15.18 15.46 8.51
N ARG A 51 -16.21 16.22 8.16
CA ARG A 51 -17.00 16.05 6.91
C ARG A 51 -16.31 16.61 5.67
N VAL A 52 -15.23 17.37 5.84
CA VAL A 52 -14.47 17.86 4.69
C VAL A 52 -13.77 16.71 4.00
N PRO A 53 -13.95 16.55 2.67
CA PRO A 53 -13.34 15.45 1.93
C PRO A 53 -11.81 15.42 2.05
N ARG A 54 -11.25 14.21 2.10
CA ARG A 54 -9.82 13.95 2.28
C ARG A 54 -8.93 14.76 1.34
N ARG A 55 -9.35 14.99 0.10
CA ARG A 55 -8.61 15.77 -0.90
C ARG A 55 -8.28 17.20 -0.44
N TYR A 56 -9.02 17.75 0.53
CA TYR A 56 -8.81 19.09 1.07
C TYR A 56 -8.03 19.10 2.40
N HIS A 57 -7.70 17.95 2.98
CA HIS A 57 -7.02 17.90 4.27
C HIS A 57 -5.69 18.64 4.28
N ASN A 58 -4.92 18.60 3.18
CA ASN A 58 -3.68 19.37 3.07
C ASN A 58 -3.92 20.88 3.15
N ALA A 59 -5.00 21.38 2.54
CA ALA A 59 -5.39 22.79 2.65
C ALA A 59 -5.82 23.14 4.08
N LEU A 60 -6.61 22.28 4.74
CA LEU A 60 -6.99 22.47 6.14
C LEU A 60 -5.76 22.56 7.07
N ARG A 61 -4.71 21.76 6.82
CA ARG A 61 -3.45 21.82 7.59
C ARG A 61 -2.71 23.15 7.48
N CYS A 62 -2.97 23.91 6.42
CA CYS A 62 -2.37 25.23 6.20
C CYS A 62 -3.12 26.37 6.90
N VAL A 63 -4.33 26.12 7.39
CA VAL A 63 -5.17 27.19 8.01
C VAL A 63 -4.59 27.64 9.34
N SER A 64 -4.22 26.73 10.24
CA SER A 64 -3.61 27.07 11.52
C SER A 64 -2.80 25.91 12.10
N LYS A 65 -1.91 26.19 13.06
CA LYS A 65 -1.18 25.16 13.83
C LYS A 65 -2.15 24.22 14.56
N ARG A 66 -3.24 24.75 15.11
CA ARG A 66 -4.26 23.99 15.84
C ARG A 66 -5.02 23.03 14.92
N TRP A 67 -5.41 23.47 13.72
CA TRP A 67 -6.04 22.58 12.73
C TRP A 67 -5.08 21.49 12.26
N ARG A 68 -3.80 21.83 12.04
CA ARG A 68 -2.77 20.84 11.69
C ARG A 68 -2.61 19.79 12.77
N ALA A 69 -2.56 20.19 14.04
CA ALA A 69 -2.48 19.28 15.18
C ALA A 69 -3.73 18.39 15.26
N LEU A 70 -4.93 18.97 15.11
CA LEU A 70 -6.18 18.21 15.08
C LEU A 70 -6.19 17.16 13.99
N LEU A 71 -5.88 17.50 12.73
CA LEU A 71 -5.89 16.57 11.61
C LEU A 71 -4.84 15.45 11.74
N SER A 72 -3.91 15.57 12.66
CA SER A 72 -2.91 14.54 12.98
C SER A 72 -3.28 13.74 14.23
N SER A 73 -4.33 14.15 14.95
CA SER A 73 -4.72 13.52 16.21
C SER A 73 -5.54 12.25 16.01
N GLU A 74 -5.47 11.35 16.99
CA GLU A 74 -6.30 10.14 17.01
C GLU A 74 -7.78 10.46 17.20
N GLU A 75 -8.10 11.55 17.89
CA GLU A 75 -9.46 12.05 18.06
C GLU A 75 -10.12 12.35 16.72
N TRP A 76 -9.41 13.05 15.82
CA TRP A 76 -9.88 13.34 14.46
C TRP A 76 -10.19 12.06 13.67
N HIS A 77 -9.27 11.13 13.68
CA HIS A 77 -9.45 9.88 12.95
C HIS A 77 -10.56 9.02 13.54
N SER A 78 -10.65 8.95 14.86
CA SER A 78 -11.73 8.25 15.55
C SER A 78 -13.09 8.89 15.26
N CYS A 79 -13.15 10.22 15.19
CA CYS A 79 -14.36 10.96 14.80
C CYS A 79 -14.80 10.59 13.38
N ARG A 80 -13.89 10.62 12.40
CA ARG A 80 -14.19 10.23 11.00
C ARG A 80 -14.68 8.78 10.93
N LYS A 81 -13.97 7.85 11.55
CA LYS A 81 -14.32 6.42 11.56
C LYS A 81 -15.68 6.17 12.19
N ARG A 82 -15.97 6.74 13.37
CA ARG A 82 -17.28 6.58 14.04
C ARG A 82 -18.45 7.13 13.22
N ASN A 83 -18.21 8.12 12.39
CA ASN A 83 -19.22 8.73 11.55
C ASN A 83 -19.23 8.19 10.10
N ASN A 84 -18.49 7.10 9.80
CA ASN A 84 -18.36 6.51 8.47
C ASN A 84 -17.90 7.53 7.40
N LEU A 85 -16.96 8.41 7.77
CA LEU A 85 -16.43 9.47 6.90
C LEU A 85 -15.06 9.11 6.34
N ASP A 86 -14.55 7.92 6.63
CA ASP A 86 -13.28 7.43 6.10
C ASP A 86 -13.37 7.30 4.58
N GLU A 87 -12.37 7.84 3.91
CA GLU A 87 -12.27 7.78 2.46
C GLU A 87 -11.14 6.82 2.06
N PRO A 88 -11.48 5.66 1.46
CA PRO A 88 -10.48 4.72 0.96
C PRO A 88 -9.84 5.25 -0.33
N TRP A 89 -8.51 5.38 -0.32
CA TRP A 89 -7.72 5.71 -1.51
C TRP A 89 -6.81 4.53 -1.87
N VAL A 90 -6.67 4.29 -3.18
CA VAL A 90 -5.85 3.20 -3.72
C VAL A 90 -4.47 3.72 -4.06
N TYR A 91 -3.46 3.06 -3.55
CA TYR A 91 -2.05 3.30 -3.81
C TYR A 91 -1.56 2.24 -4.80
N VAL A 92 -1.27 2.66 -6.02
CA VAL A 92 -0.82 1.79 -7.12
C VAL A 92 0.65 2.02 -7.37
N ILE A 93 1.45 1.02 -7.10
CA ILE A 93 2.87 1.04 -7.41
C ILE A 93 3.07 0.52 -8.82
N CYS A 94 3.69 1.33 -9.65
CA CYS A 94 4.05 1.01 -11.02
C CYS A 94 5.54 1.23 -11.25
N ARG A 95 6.12 0.42 -12.12
CA ARG A 95 7.51 0.55 -12.53
C ARG A 95 7.60 0.95 -14.00
N SER A 96 8.35 2.01 -14.24
CA SER A 96 8.77 2.40 -15.58
C SER A 96 10.30 2.56 -15.61
N THR A 97 10.82 3.76 -15.68
CA THR A 97 12.25 4.08 -15.45
C THR A 97 12.64 4.07 -13.97
N GLY A 98 11.65 4.01 -13.08
CA GLY A 98 11.75 3.93 -11.63
C GLY A 98 10.38 3.63 -11.05
N ILE A 99 10.30 3.48 -9.73
CA ILE A 99 9.03 3.25 -9.05
C ILE A 99 8.27 4.57 -8.92
N LYS A 100 7.00 4.57 -9.31
CA LYS A 100 6.05 5.64 -9.03
C LYS A 100 4.84 5.09 -8.29
N CYS A 101 4.33 5.85 -7.34
CA CYS A 101 3.10 5.53 -6.64
C CYS A 101 1.99 6.47 -7.09
N TYR A 102 1.01 5.93 -7.81
CA TYR A 102 -0.20 6.65 -8.20
C TYR A 102 -1.24 6.49 -7.10
N VAL A 103 -1.75 7.61 -6.62
CA VAL A 103 -2.81 7.62 -5.60
C VAL A 103 -4.13 7.90 -6.29
N LEU A 104 -5.05 6.95 -6.18
CA LEU A 104 -6.36 7.00 -6.80
C LEU A 104 -7.45 7.10 -5.73
N ALA A 105 -8.45 7.95 -5.96
CA ALA A 105 -9.62 8.05 -5.10
C ALA A 105 -10.89 7.70 -5.89
N PRO A 106 -11.91 7.10 -5.23
CA PRO A 106 -13.22 6.91 -5.84
C PRO A 106 -13.84 8.25 -6.27
N ASP A 107 -14.26 8.31 -7.51
CA ASP A 107 -15.01 9.45 -8.04
C ASP A 107 -16.52 9.15 -7.90
N PRO A 108 -17.27 9.93 -7.12
CA PRO A 108 -18.69 9.70 -6.91
C PRO A 108 -19.52 9.86 -8.19
N THR A 109 -19.03 10.65 -9.16
CA THR A 109 -19.76 10.94 -10.40
C THR A 109 -19.62 9.82 -11.43
N THR A 110 -18.42 9.30 -11.61
CA THR A 110 -18.11 8.28 -12.62
C THR A 110 -18.14 6.85 -12.07
N ARG A 111 -18.24 6.68 -10.75
CA ARG A 111 -18.11 5.38 -10.06
C ARG A 111 -16.81 4.66 -10.36
N SER A 112 -15.80 5.37 -10.81
CA SER A 112 -14.46 4.89 -11.15
C SER A 112 -13.43 5.46 -10.17
N LEU A 113 -12.16 5.10 -10.36
CA LEU A 113 -11.04 5.68 -9.61
C LEU A 113 -10.42 6.81 -10.44
N LYS A 114 -10.08 7.92 -9.78
CA LYS A 114 -9.43 9.08 -10.39
C LYS A 114 -8.07 9.34 -9.73
N ILE A 115 -7.06 9.66 -10.54
CA ILE A 115 -5.74 10.03 -10.00
C ILE A 115 -5.86 11.34 -9.21
N MET A 116 -5.40 11.30 -7.97
CA MET A 116 -5.35 12.46 -7.07
C MET A 116 -3.95 13.04 -7.01
N GLN A 117 -2.93 12.20 -6.97
CA GLN A 117 -1.52 12.59 -6.91
C GLN A 117 -0.61 11.46 -7.37
N VAL A 118 0.64 11.80 -7.69
CA VAL A 118 1.73 10.86 -7.91
C VAL A 118 2.78 11.12 -6.85
N ILE A 119 3.24 10.07 -6.18
CA ILE A 119 4.23 10.13 -5.11
C ILE A 119 5.48 9.40 -5.60
N GLU A 120 6.64 10.00 -5.40
CA GLU A 120 7.93 9.37 -5.70
C GLU A 120 8.49 8.74 -4.42
N PRO A 121 8.62 7.40 -4.38
CA PRO A 121 9.22 6.72 -3.25
C PRO A 121 10.73 6.99 -3.14
N PRO A 122 11.30 7.03 -1.92
CA PRO A 122 12.74 7.22 -1.70
C PRO A 122 13.62 6.13 -2.34
N CYS A 123 13.04 4.96 -2.59
CA CYS A 123 13.73 3.78 -3.15
C CYS A 123 13.35 3.51 -4.62
N SER A 124 13.16 4.54 -5.42
CA SER A 124 12.62 4.44 -6.79
C SER A 124 13.41 3.53 -7.74
N SER A 125 14.70 3.31 -7.50
CA SER A 125 15.57 2.46 -8.34
C SER A 125 15.62 0.98 -7.93
N ARG A 126 14.92 0.58 -6.87
CA ARG A 126 14.99 -0.80 -6.35
C ARG A 126 13.95 -1.71 -7.01
N GLU A 127 14.32 -3.00 -7.13
CA GLU A 127 13.46 -4.09 -7.57
C GLU A 127 13.18 -5.06 -6.43
N GLY A 128 12.12 -5.88 -6.58
CA GLY A 128 11.78 -6.89 -5.59
C GLY A 128 11.41 -6.34 -4.22
N ILE A 129 10.92 -5.10 -4.16
CA ILE A 129 10.39 -4.46 -2.95
C ILE A 129 9.09 -5.16 -2.56
N SER A 130 8.88 -5.40 -1.26
CA SER A 130 7.57 -5.75 -0.75
C SER A 130 6.82 -4.51 -0.27
N ILE A 131 5.50 -4.51 -0.49
CA ILE A 131 4.65 -3.34 -0.25
C ILE A 131 3.45 -3.77 0.57
N GLU A 132 3.27 -3.13 1.73
CA GLU A 132 2.16 -3.44 2.60
C GLU A 132 1.58 -2.20 3.26
N THR A 133 0.33 -2.29 3.68
CA THR A 133 -0.35 -1.22 4.42
C THR A 133 -0.69 -1.67 5.83
N LEU A 134 -0.54 -0.73 6.75
CA LEU A 134 -0.94 -0.93 8.13
C LEU A 134 -1.53 0.38 8.65
N ASP A 135 -2.79 0.35 9.04
CA ASP A 135 -3.58 1.53 9.38
C ASP A 135 -3.51 2.60 8.25
N LYS A 136 -2.99 3.79 8.55
CA LYS A 136 -2.87 4.93 7.61
C LYS A 136 -1.53 4.98 6.89
N ARG A 137 -0.71 3.94 6.98
CA ARG A 137 0.67 3.93 6.53
C ARG A 137 0.89 2.91 5.42
N LEU A 138 1.70 3.31 4.45
CA LEU A 138 2.23 2.45 3.39
C LEU A 138 3.69 2.15 3.70
N PHE A 139 4.06 0.89 3.74
CA PHE A 139 5.42 0.44 3.96
C PHE A 139 6.04 -0.09 2.67
N LEU A 140 7.24 0.35 2.38
CA LEU A 140 8.09 -0.17 1.33
C LEU A 140 9.29 -0.84 1.99
N LEU A 141 9.45 -2.13 1.76
CA LEU A 141 10.41 -2.96 2.48
C LEU A 141 11.43 -3.54 1.52
N GLY A 142 12.71 -3.38 1.86
CA GLY A 142 13.82 -4.04 1.21
C GLY A 142 14.02 -3.72 -0.26
N GLY A 143 14.16 -4.79 -1.05
CA GLY A 143 14.47 -4.71 -2.47
C GLY A 143 15.96 -4.78 -2.76
N CYS A 144 16.33 -4.85 -4.02
CA CYS A 144 17.72 -4.83 -4.49
C CYS A 144 17.88 -3.82 -5.61
N SER A 145 19.11 -3.46 -5.93
CA SER A 145 19.42 -2.63 -7.10
C SER A 145 20.42 -3.38 -7.98
N TRP A 146 20.51 -2.98 -9.24
CA TRP A 146 21.45 -3.57 -10.20
C TRP A 146 22.90 -3.68 -9.69
N LEU A 147 23.32 -2.77 -8.80
CA LEU A 147 24.70 -2.70 -8.27
C LEU A 147 24.82 -3.11 -6.81
N LYS A 148 23.73 -3.48 -6.15
CA LYS A 148 23.71 -3.82 -4.73
C LYS A 148 22.87 -5.07 -4.50
N ASP A 149 23.33 -5.89 -3.59
CA ASP A 149 22.59 -7.00 -3.02
C ASP A 149 21.28 -6.52 -2.35
N ALA A 150 20.53 -7.47 -1.81
CA ALA A 150 19.32 -7.19 -1.07
C ALA A 150 19.54 -6.14 0.03
N ASN A 151 18.54 -5.32 0.26
CA ASN A 151 18.56 -4.22 1.22
C ASN A 151 17.63 -4.51 2.39
N ASP A 152 17.93 -3.94 3.55
CA ASP A 152 17.15 -4.08 4.79
C ASP A 152 16.34 -2.83 5.14
N GLU A 153 16.52 -1.72 4.42
CA GLU A 153 15.83 -0.47 4.71
C GLU A 153 14.32 -0.58 4.54
N VAL A 154 13.59 0.09 5.43
CA VAL A 154 12.15 0.19 5.41
C VAL A 154 11.72 1.65 5.41
N PHE A 155 10.96 2.02 4.39
CA PHE A 155 10.35 3.34 4.29
C PHE A 155 8.85 3.27 4.62
N CYS A 156 8.40 4.25 5.38
CA CYS A 156 7.02 4.41 5.78
C CYS A 156 6.47 5.73 5.23
N TYR A 157 5.40 5.66 4.47
CA TYR A 157 4.63 6.82 4.04
C TYR A 157 3.39 6.95 4.93
N ASP A 158 3.28 8.07 5.61
CA ASP A 158 2.08 8.41 6.37
C ASP A 158 1.11 9.17 5.46
N ALA A 159 0.00 8.54 5.11
CA ALA A 159 -1.01 9.12 4.24
C ALA A 159 -1.78 10.27 4.89
N SER A 160 -1.70 10.42 6.22
CA SER A 160 -2.31 11.53 6.95
C SER A 160 -1.48 12.80 6.82
N SER A 161 -0.15 12.69 6.89
CA SER A 161 0.78 13.84 6.79
C SER A 161 1.36 14.03 5.39
N ASN A 162 1.16 13.05 4.50
CA ASN A 162 1.72 13.00 3.14
C ASN A 162 3.26 13.05 3.14
N CYS A 163 3.89 12.35 4.08
CA CYS A 163 5.34 12.37 4.28
C CYS A 163 5.94 10.96 4.34
N TRP A 164 7.16 10.83 3.78
CA TRP A 164 8.00 9.66 3.94
C TRP A 164 8.89 9.77 5.18
N SER A 165 9.11 8.66 5.84
CA SER A 165 10.09 8.51 6.92
C SER A 165 10.75 7.14 6.84
N SER A 166 11.97 7.01 7.36
CA SER A 166 12.59 5.71 7.59
C SER A 166 12.16 5.18 8.96
N VAL A 167 11.96 3.88 9.03
CA VAL A 167 11.66 3.16 10.27
C VAL A 167 12.74 2.10 10.52
N ALA A 168 12.64 1.33 11.59
CA ALA A 168 13.64 0.31 11.91
C ALA A 168 13.88 -0.63 10.73
N PRO A 169 15.13 -0.84 10.31
CA PRO A 169 15.47 -1.73 9.20
C PRO A 169 15.15 -3.18 9.54
N MET A 170 14.92 -4.00 8.52
CA MET A 170 14.70 -5.43 8.68
C MET A 170 15.94 -6.10 9.28
N PRO A 171 15.79 -7.15 10.09
CA PRO A 171 16.92 -7.90 10.65
C PRO A 171 17.76 -8.60 9.59
N THR A 172 17.17 -8.88 8.44
CA THR A 172 17.82 -9.53 7.30
C THR A 172 17.45 -8.79 6.02
N ALA A 173 18.45 -8.42 5.24
CA ALA A 173 18.25 -7.82 3.93
C ALA A 173 17.55 -8.81 3.00
N ARG A 174 16.49 -8.36 2.31
CA ARG A 174 15.65 -9.20 1.45
C ARG A 174 15.20 -8.47 0.19
N CYS A 175 15.06 -9.22 -0.90
CA CYS A 175 14.33 -8.80 -2.10
C CYS A 175 13.48 -9.97 -2.63
N TYR A 176 12.44 -9.66 -3.42
CA TYR A 176 11.49 -10.65 -3.97
C TYR A 176 10.84 -11.54 -2.90
N PHE A 177 10.59 -10.99 -1.74
CA PHE A 177 9.95 -11.65 -0.61
C PHE A 177 8.47 -11.24 -0.50
N VAL A 178 7.75 -11.85 0.41
CA VAL A 178 6.33 -11.56 0.64
C VAL A 178 6.09 -10.95 2.01
N SER A 179 5.07 -10.10 2.09
CA SER A 179 4.60 -9.50 3.33
C SER A 179 3.08 -9.62 3.46
N ALA A 180 2.61 -9.61 4.70
CA ALA A 180 1.20 -9.50 5.05
C ALA A 180 1.05 -8.66 6.32
N ALA A 181 -0.08 -7.98 6.45
CA ALA A 181 -0.46 -7.24 7.65
C ALA A 181 -1.54 -8.01 8.41
N LEU A 182 -1.34 -8.19 9.70
CA LEU A 182 -2.32 -8.82 10.60
C LEU A 182 -2.13 -8.26 12.02
N ASP A 183 -3.23 -8.00 12.72
CA ASP A 183 -3.25 -7.54 14.12
C ASP A 183 -2.31 -6.36 14.38
N LYS A 184 -2.36 -5.36 13.49
CA LYS A 184 -1.52 -4.15 13.55
C LYS A 184 -0.01 -4.43 13.50
N LYS A 185 0.41 -5.56 12.94
CA LYS A 185 1.81 -5.94 12.73
C LYS A 185 2.06 -6.29 11.28
N LEU A 186 3.31 -6.13 10.83
CA LEU A 186 3.74 -6.61 9.53
C LEU A 186 4.51 -7.92 9.72
N TYR A 187 4.21 -8.86 8.86
CA TYR A 187 4.87 -10.17 8.79
C TYR A 187 5.57 -10.29 7.46
N ILE A 188 6.81 -10.73 7.46
CA ILE A 188 7.61 -10.94 6.26
C ILE A 188 8.28 -12.31 6.26
N THR A 189 8.43 -12.91 5.08
CA THR A 189 9.11 -14.19 4.94
C THR A 189 9.57 -14.43 3.49
N GLY A 190 10.53 -15.34 3.33
CA GLY A 190 11.06 -15.76 2.03
C GLY A 190 11.96 -14.72 1.36
N GLY A 191 12.13 -14.86 0.05
CA GLY A 191 12.92 -13.99 -0.82
C GLY A 191 14.38 -14.35 -0.95
N LEU A 192 15.10 -13.49 -1.69
CA LEU A 192 16.54 -13.60 -1.92
C LEU A 192 17.29 -12.66 -0.95
N GLY A 193 18.61 -12.88 -0.79
CA GLY A 193 19.45 -12.12 0.14
C GLY A 193 19.52 -12.75 1.53
N LEU A 194 18.78 -13.84 1.76
CA LEU A 194 18.93 -14.67 2.94
C LEU A 194 20.31 -15.32 2.94
N THR A 195 21.02 -15.14 4.04
CA THR A 195 22.27 -15.90 4.24
C THR A 195 21.95 -17.36 4.47
N ASP A 196 22.87 -18.27 4.15
CA ASP A 196 22.75 -19.71 4.40
C ASP A 196 22.39 -20.06 5.87
N LYS A 197 22.58 -19.10 6.77
CA LYS A 197 22.30 -19.23 8.20
C LYS A 197 20.82 -19.08 8.58
N SER A 198 19.97 -18.56 7.69
CA SER A 198 18.55 -18.27 8.03
C SER A 198 17.57 -18.42 6.87
N PRO A 199 17.61 -19.52 6.08
CA PRO A 199 16.75 -19.67 4.92
C PRO A 199 15.25 -19.74 5.27
N ASN A 200 14.94 -20.13 6.52
CA ASN A 200 13.58 -20.35 7.01
C ASN A 200 13.17 -19.27 8.03
N SER A 201 13.78 -18.09 7.97
CA SER A 201 13.43 -17.00 8.87
C SER A 201 12.19 -16.28 8.39
N TRP A 202 11.41 -15.83 9.35
CA TRP A 202 10.31 -14.91 9.18
C TRP A 202 10.35 -13.87 10.29
N ASP A 203 9.97 -12.65 9.96
CA ASP A 203 10.16 -11.55 10.89
C ASP A 203 8.84 -10.80 11.08
N ILE A 204 8.65 -10.28 12.28
CA ILE A 204 7.46 -9.53 12.66
C ILE A 204 7.89 -8.11 13.05
N TYR A 205 7.31 -7.13 12.39
CA TYR A 205 7.47 -5.71 12.73
C TYR A 205 6.31 -5.22 13.60
N ASP A 206 6.65 -4.59 14.70
CA ASP A 206 5.70 -3.90 15.55
C ASP A 206 5.88 -2.38 15.38
N PRO A 207 4.92 -1.66 14.78
CA PRO A 207 5.04 -0.22 14.55
C PRO A 207 4.93 0.62 15.82
N VAL A 208 4.41 0.06 16.93
CA VAL A 208 4.30 0.77 18.22
C VAL A 208 5.67 0.89 18.85
N THR A 209 6.44 -0.18 18.85
CA THR A 209 7.80 -0.23 19.41
C THR A 209 8.87 0.13 18.38
N ASN A 210 8.49 0.26 17.09
CA ASN A 210 9.41 0.43 15.96
C ASN A 210 10.54 -0.61 15.98
N SER A 211 10.19 -1.88 16.17
CA SER A 211 11.17 -2.95 16.30
C SER A 211 10.74 -4.24 15.61
N TRP A 212 11.72 -5.10 15.32
CA TRP A 212 11.54 -6.39 14.67
C TRP A 212 11.80 -7.54 15.64
N CYS A 213 10.99 -8.61 15.51
CA CYS A 213 11.24 -9.91 16.14
C CYS A 213 11.53 -10.94 15.05
N VAL A 214 12.64 -11.68 15.20
CA VAL A 214 13.07 -12.73 14.27
C VAL A 214 12.59 -14.09 14.76
N HIS A 215 11.98 -14.84 13.85
CA HIS A 215 11.52 -16.20 14.11
C HIS A 215 12.06 -17.16 13.05
N LYS A 216 12.08 -18.44 13.37
CA LYS A 216 12.46 -19.52 12.44
C LYS A 216 11.39 -20.60 12.43
N ASN A 217 11.08 -21.09 11.24
CA ASN A 217 10.20 -22.24 11.08
C ASN A 217 10.71 -23.12 9.93
N PRO A 218 11.04 -24.38 10.17
CA PRO A 218 11.55 -25.30 9.14
C PRO A 218 10.54 -25.60 8.03
N MET A 219 9.24 -25.34 8.24
CA MET A 219 8.22 -25.48 7.20
C MET A 219 8.25 -24.38 6.15
N LEU A 220 8.86 -23.23 6.45
CA LEU A 220 8.98 -22.13 5.52
C LEU A 220 10.14 -22.38 4.56
N THR A 221 9.93 -22.07 3.30
CA THR A 221 10.96 -22.13 2.27
C THR A 221 11.20 -20.73 1.69
N PRO A 222 12.40 -20.44 1.14
CA PRO A 222 12.65 -19.18 0.46
C PRO A 222 11.71 -18.94 -0.73
N ASP A 223 11.31 -20.03 -1.41
CA ASP A 223 10.44 -20.01 -2.59
C ASP A 223 8.96 -19.83 -2.21
N ILE A 224 8.67 -18.76 -1.49
CA ILE A 224 7.31 -18.41 -1.13
C ILE A 224 6.68 -17.55 -2.23
N VAL A 225 5.45 -17.90 -2.60
CA VAL A 225 4.74 -17.25 -3.72
C VAL A 225 3.73 -16.22 -3.22
N LYS A 226 3.04 -16.54 -2.12
CA LYS A 226 1.98 -15.72 -1.56
C LYS A 226 1.98 -15.74 -0.04
N PHE A 227 1.52 -14.63 0.52
CA PHE A 227 1.32 -14.45 1.94
C PHE A 227 0.10 -13.54 2.13
N VAL A 228 -0.91 -14.02 2.82
CA VAL A 228 -2.17 -13.30 2.99
C VAL A 228 -2.74 -13.53 4.38
N ALA A 229 -3.35 -12.49 4.95
CA ALA A 229 -4.13 -12.61 6.17
C ALA A 229 -5.58 -13.02 5.82
N LEU A 230 -6.04 -14.10 6.39
CA LEU A 230 -7.38 -14.64 6.19
C LEU A 230 -7.92 -15.18 7.51
N ASP A 231 -9.10 -14.72 7.93
CA ASP A 231 -9.77 -15.18 9.17
C ASP A 231 -8.94 -15.07 10.45
N GLY A 232 -8.10 -14.04 10.56
CA GLY A 232 -7.22 -13.85 11.72
C GLY A 232 -5.98 -14.74 11.71
N GLU A 233 -5.74 -15.46 10.64
CA GLU A 233 -4.56 -16.31 10.43
C GLU A 233 -3.74 -15.82 9.23
N LEU A 234 -2.49 -16.26 9.14
CA LEU A 234 -1.62 -15.99 8.00
C LEU A 234 -1.47 -17.23 7.14
N VAL A 235 -1.89 -17.14 5.91
CA VAL A 235 -1.77 -18.22 4.91
C VAL A 235 -0.57 -17.95 4.02
N THR A 236 0.37 -18.90 3.97
CA THR A 236 1.52 -18.89 3.07
C THR A 236 1.34 -19.93 1.97
N VAL A 237 1.76 -19.59 0.76
CA VAL A 237 1.82 -20.55 -0.35
C VAL A 237 3.25 -20.63 -0.85
N HIS A 238 3.78 -21.83 -0.86
CA HIS A 238 5.15 -22.16 -1.22
C HIS A 238 5.18 -22.99 -2.48
N LYS A 239 6.24 -22.82 -3.26
CA LYS A 239 6.54 -23.69 -4.41
C LYS A 239 7.62 -24.67 -4.02
N ALA A 240 7.34 -25.96 -4.14
CA ALA A 240 8.33 -26.98 -3.89
C ALA A 240 9.36 -27.01 -5.03
N ALA A 241 10.65 -26.91 -4.68
CA ALA A 241 11.74 -26.80 -5.65
C ALA A 241 11.87 -28.03 -6.57
N TRP A 242 11.50 -29.23 -6.08
CA TRP A 242 11.78 -30.52 -6.72
C TRP A 242 10.64 -31.07 -7.60
N ASN A 243 9.39 -30.65 -7.38
CA ASN A 243 8.24 -31.19 -8.13
C ASN A 243 7.31 -30.14 -8.71
N ARG A 244 7.62 -28.84 -8.54
CA ARG A 244 6.78 -27.69 -8.93
C ARG A 244 5.37 -27.68 -8.30
N MET A 245 5.13 -28.52 -7.29
CA MET A 245 3.87 -28.53 -6.55
C MET A 245 3.83 -27.36 -5.60
N TYR A 246 2.62 -26.88 -5.34
CA TYR A 246 2.39 -25.86 -4.35
C TYR A 246 1.88 -26.50 -3.05
N PHE A 247 2.29 -25.96 -1.93
CA PHE A 247 1.78 -26.34 -0.63
C PHE A 247 1.52 -25.09 0.20
N ALA A 248 0.60 -25.19 1.15
CA ALA A 248 0.27 -24.06 2.01
C ALA A 248 0.64 -24.35 3.46
N GLY A 249 1.00 -23.28 4.17
CA GLY A 249 1.17 -23.26 5.62
C GLY A 249 0.27 -22.21 6.23
N ILE A 250 -0.26 -22.47 7.40
CA ILE A 250 -1.06 -21.52 8.16
C ILE A 250 -0.38 -21.22 9.48
N TYR A 251 -0.25 -19.94 9.80
CA TYR A 251 0.20 -19.45 11.08
C TYR A 251 -0.95 -18.88 11.88
N ASP A 252 -1.17 -19.41 13.06
CA ASP A 252 -2.09 -18.87 14.04
C ASP A 252 -1.34 -17.95 15.01
N PRO A 253 -1.58 -16.64 14.99
CA PRO A 253 -0.89 -15.69 15.86
C PRO A 253 -1.33 -15.79 17.33
N LEU A 254 -2.52 -16.32 17.63
CA LEU A 254 -3.00 -16.50 18.99
C LEU A 254 -2.26 -17.63 19.68
N CYS A 255 -2.15 -18.78 19.01
CA CYS A 255 -1.42 -19.94 19.50
C CYS A 255 0.08 -19.86 19.21
N ARG A 256 0.52 -18.97 18.32
CA ARG A 256 1.90 -18.85 17.82
C ARG A 256 2.42 -20.14 17.18
N THR A 257 1.55 -20.86 16.51
CA THR A 257 1.87 -22.17 15.91
C THR A 257 1.67 -22.16 14.41
N TRP A 258 2.50 -22.93 13.72
CA TRP A 258 2.34 -23.22 12.31
C TRP A 258 1.72 -24.59 12.13
N ARG A 259 0.80 -24.70 11.16
CA ARG A 259 0.25 -25.99 10.71
C ARG A 259 0.32 -26.07 9.19
N GLY A 260 0.55 -27.26 8.67
CA GLY A 260 0.34 -27.56 7.26
C GLY A 260 -1.16 -27.62 6.97
N THR A 261 -1.53 -27.26 5.76
CA THR A 261 -2.90 -27.48 5.27
C THR A 261 -2.89 -28.41 4.09
N GLU A 262 -4.03 -29.02 3.83
CA GLU A 262 -4.34 -29.65 2.57
C GLU A 262 -4.10 -28.66 1.43
N ASN A 263 -3.59 -29.14 0.30
CA ASN A 263 -3.01 -28.28 -0.74
C ASN A 263 -4.06 -27.56 -1.62
N GLU A 264 -5.36 -27.73 -1.35
CA GLU A 264 -6.44 -27.22 -2.21
C GLU A 264 -6.35 -25.71 -2.40
N ILE A 265 -6.12 -24.97 -1.32
CA ILE A 265 -5.99 -23.52 -1.40
C ILE A 265 -4.79 -23.11 -2.25
N ALA A 266 -3.72 -23.91 -2.26
CA ALA A 266 -2.49 -23.62 -2.96
C ALA A 266 -2.51 -23.99 -4.46
N LEU A 267 -3.36 -24.95 -4.87
CA LEU A 267 -3.32 -25.57 -6.20
C LEU A 267 -3.54 -24.62 -7.37
N CYS A 268 -4.33 -23.58 -7.20
CA CYS A 268 -4.68 -22.64 -8.28
C CYS A 268 -4.18 -21.20 -8.02
N TRP A 269 -3.30 -20.99 -7.06
CA TRP A 269 -2.93 -19.64 -6.63
C TRP A 269 -1.89 -18.99 -7.56
N SER A 270 -2.34 -18.43 -8.66
CA SER A 270 -1.48 -17.89 -9.72
C SER A 270 -1.52 -16.37 -9.88
N GLY A 271 -2.48 -15.67 -9.28
CA GLY A 271 -2.73 -14.27 -9.56
C GLY A 271 -2.77 -13.34 -8.34
N SER A 272 -3.15 -12.10 -8.56
CA SER A 272 -3.40 -11.11 -7.50
C SER A 272 -4.61 -11.50 -6.67
N THR A 273 -4.56 -11.25 -5.37
CA THR A 273 -5.60 -11.65 -4.41
C THR A 273 -6.04 -10.49 -3.54
N VAL A 274 -7.28 -10.55 -3.09
CA VAL A 274 -7.86 -9.62 -2.12
C VAL A 274 -8.78 -10.38 -1.16
N VAL A 275 -8.73 -10.03 0.12
CA VAL A 275 -9.67 -10.52 1.13
C VAL A 275 -10.70 -9.43 1.40
N MET A 276 -11.96 -9.78 1.31
CA MET A 276 -13.08 -8.88 1.57
C MET A 276 -14.14 -9.60 2.38
N ASP A 277 -14.55 -9.03 3.50
CA ASP A 277 -15.55 -9.61 4.40
C ASP A 277 -15.25 -11.09 4.74
N GLY A 278 -13.97 -11.38 5.01
CA GLY A 278 -13.49 -12.74 5.31
C GLY A 278 -13.48 -13.71 4.13
N THR A 279 -13.81 -13.28 2.91
CA THR A 279 -13.76 -14.09 1.70
C THR A 279 -12.54 -13.73 0.86
N LEU A 280 -11.82 -14.75 0.41
CA LEU A 280 -10.64 -14.60 -0.44
C LEU A 280 -11.06 -14.64 -1.92
N TYR A 281 -10.70 -13.61 -2.65
CA TYR A 281 -10.87 -13.51 -4.10
C TYR A 281 -9.51 -13.51 -4.79
N MET A 282 -9.45 -14.09 -5.98
CA MET A 282 -8.23 -14.17 -6.79
C MET A 282 -8.54 -13.87 -8.25
N LEU A 283 -7.64 -13.18 -8.91
CA LEU A 283 -7.67 -12.97 -10.34
C LEU A 283 -6.71 -13.98 -11.01
N GLU A 284 -7.26 -15.03 -11.58
CA GLU A 284 -6.50 -16.01 -12.36
C GLU A 284 -6.29 -15.46 -13.78
N GLN A 285 -5.03 -15.47 -14.25
CA GLN A 285 -4.65 -14.83 -15.52
C GLN A 285 -3.85 -15.77 -16.45
N SER A 286 -3.73 -17.05 -16.14
CA SER A 286 -2.92 -17.99 -16.91
C SER A 286 -3.57 -18.37 -18.24
N LEU A 287 -4.89 -18.50 -18.26
CA LEU A 287 -5.70 -18.90 -19.42
C LEU A 287 -6.88 -17.93 -19.64
N GLY A 288 -6.55 -16.64 -19.79
CA GLY A 288 -7.51 -15.53 -19.80
C GLY A 288 -7.88 -15.10 -18.38
N THR A 289 -8.41 -13.91 -18.26
CA THR A 289 -8.70 -13.30 -16.94
C THR A 289 -10.00 -13.84 -16.37
N LYS A 290 -9.93 -14.45 -15.18
CA LYS A 290 -11.08 -14.99 -14.44
C LYS A 290 -11.06 -14.49 -12.99
N LEU A 291 -12.24 -14.15 -12.47
CA LEU A 291 -12.41 -13.89 -11.06
C LEU A 291 -12.81 -15.18 -10.35
N MET A 292 -12.03 -15.56 -9.36
CA MET A 292 -12.20 -16.76 -8.54
C MET A 292 -12.51 -16.35 -7.10
N MET A 293 -13.29 -17.16 -6.41
CA MET A 293 -13.62 -17.02 -4.99
C MET A 293 -13.29 -18.32 -4.25
N TRP A 294 -12.63 -18.21 -3.12
CA TRP A 294 -12.39 -19.37 -2.25
C TRP A 294 -13.64 -19.67 -1.41
N GLN A 295 -14.20 -20.85 -1.59
CA GLN A 295 -15.29 -21.37 -0.76
C GLN A 295 -14.71 -22.23 0.35
N LYS A 296 -14.87 -21.78 1.58
CA LYS A 296 -14.26 -22.41 2.77
C LYS A 296 -14.89 -23.75 3.11
N GLU A 297 -16.20 -23.86 2.92
CA GLU A 297 -17.00 -25.03 3.28
C GLU A 297 -16.63 -26.24 2.42
N THR A 298 -16.47 -26.03 1.11
CA THR A 298 -16.12 -27.09 0.15
C THR A 298 -14.62 -27.21 -0.06
N LYS A 299 -13.84 -26.21 0.42
CA LYS A 299 -12.37 -26.07 0.18
C LYS A 299 -12.03 -26.04 -1.31
N GLU A 300 -12.80 -25.29 -2.09
CA GLU A 300 -12.64 -25.20 -3.54
C GLU A 300 -12.58 -23.75 -4.03
N TRP A 301 -11.87 -23.55 -5.15
CA TRP A 301 -11.94 -22.31 -5.90
C TRP A 301 -13.12 -22.32 -6.86
N ILE A 302 -14.06 -21.39 -6.67
CA ILE A 302 -15.22 -21.22 -7.54
C ILE A 302 -14.96 -20.07 -8.50
N MET A 303 -15.17 -20.32 -9.79
CA MET A 303 -15.13 -19.27 -10.81
C MET A 303 -16.42 -18.47 -10.78
N LEU A 304 -16.32 -17.18 -10.43
CA LEU A 304 -17.47 -16.25 -10.47
C LEU A 304 -17.75 -15.77 -11.90
N GLY A 305 -16.70 -15.63 -12.73
CA GLY A 305 -16.89 -15.25 -14.12
C GLY A 305 -15.58 -14.96 -14.84
N ARG A 306 -15.71 -14.76 -16.17
CA ARG A 306 -14.59 -14.40 -17.04
C ARG A 306 -14.64 -12.93 -17.40
N LEU A 307 -13.47 -12.34 -17.56
CA LEU A 307 -13.27 -10.94 -17.90
C LEU A 307 -12.51 -10.83 -19.24
N SER A 308 -12.81 -9.81 -20.01
CA SER A 308 -12.08 -9.56 -21.25
C SER A 308 -10.70 -8.98 -20.97
N ASP A 309 -9.64 -9.58 -21.50
CA ASP A 309 -8.27 -9.09 -21.40
C ASP A 309 -8.09 -7.71 -22.06
N LYS A 310 -8.96 -7.36 -23.03
CA LYS A 310 -8.99 -6.01 -23.62
C LYS A 310 -9.43 -4.94 -22.63
N LEU A 311 -10.30 -5.29 -21.68
CA LEU A 311 -10.77 -4.39 -20.62
C LEU A 311 -9.81 -4.36 -19.44
N THR A 312 -9.36 -5.53 -18.99
CA THR A 312 -8.50 -5.65 -17.81
C THR A 312 -7.05 -5.29 -18.08
N ARG A 313 -6.54 -5.53 -19.31
CA ARG A 313 -5.16 -5.24 -19.74
C ARG A 313 -4.11 -5.85 -18.82
N PRO A 314 -3.99 -7.18 -18.74
CA PRO A 314 -3.06 -7.87 -17.84
C PRO A 314 -1.58 -7.46 -18.04
N PRO A 315 -0.71 -7.63 -17.02
CA PRO A 315 -1.02 -8.14 -15.68
C PRO A 315 -1.79 -7.14 -14.82
N CYS A 316 -2.62 -7.67 -13.93
CA CYS A 316 -3.51 -6.86 -13.10
C CYS A 316 -3.30 -7.13 -11.62
N GLU A 317 -3.65 -6.12 -10.81
CA GLU A 317 -3.75 -6.21 -9.36
C GLU A 317 -5.19 -6.00 -8.90
N LEU A 318 -5.57 -6.65 -7.78
CA LEU A 318 -6.88 -6.53 -7.16
C LEU A 318 -6.83 -5.64 -5.93
N VAL A 319 -7.85 -4.81 -5.75
CA VAL A 319 -8.14 -4.14 -4.49
C VAL A 319 -9.63 -4.14 -4.21
N GLY A 320 -10.00 -4.22 -2.92
CA GLY A 320 -11.37 -4.17 -2.45
C GLY A 320 -11.67 -2.84 -1.77
N ILE A 321 -12.82 -2.24 -2.08
CA ILE A 321 -13.34 -1.06 -1.38
C ILE A 321 -14.84 -1.24 -1.19
N GLY A 322 -15.28 -1.31 0.05
CA GLY A 322 -16.68 -1.65 0.38
C GLY A 322 -17.06 -3.00 -0.22
N ARG A 323 -18.14 -3.05 -1.00
CA ARG A 323 -18.61 -4.26 -1.68
C ARG A 323 -18.15 -4.34 -3.15
N LYS A 324 -17.06 -3.66 -3.52
CA LYS A 324 -16.56 -3.62 -4.89
C LYS A 324 -15.13 -4.08 -4.99
N ILE A 325 -14.85 -4.90 -6.01
CA ILE A 325 -13.50 -5.26 -6.42
C ILE A 325 -13.09 -4.36 -7.58
N TYR A 326 -11.93 -3.73 -7.46
CA TYR A 326 -11.30 -2.97 -8.51
C TYR A 326 -10.12 -3.77 -9.05
N ILE A 327 -10.14 -4.01 -10.35
CA ILE A 327 -9.06 -4.65 -11.10
C ILE A 327 -8.30 -3.55 -11.80
N ILE A 328 -7.04 -3.41 -11.46
CA ILE A 328 -6.17 -2.37 -12.01
C ILE A 328 -5.14 -3.03 -12.91
N GLY A 329 -5.19 -2.70 -14.19
CA GLY A 329 -4.31 -3.25 -15.22
C GLY A 329 -3.32 -2.23 -15.78
N ARG A 330 -2.69 -2.58 -16.89
CA ARG A 330 -1.70 -1.73 -17.59
C ARG A 330 -2.28 -0.35 -17.90
N GLY A 331 -1.43 0.69 -17.74
CA GLY A 331 -1.81 2.07 -17.98
C GLY A 331 -2.92 2.55 -17.08
N LEU A 332 -3.04 1.96 -15.87
CA LEU A 332 -4.10 2.21 -14.91
C LEU A 332 -5.51 2.00 -15.48
N SER A 333 -5.68 1.02 -16.39
CA SER A 333 -7.03 0.58 -16.77
C SER A 333 -7.75 0.05 -15.54
N ILE A 334 -9.01 0.40 -15.36
CA ILE A 334 -9.78 0.05 -14.19
C ILE A 334 -11.05 -0.68 -14.59
N VAL A 335 -11.22 -1.87 -14.05
CA VAL A 335 -12.46 -2.65 -14.15
C VAL A 335 -13.02 -2.79 -12.73
N THR A 336 -14.28 -2.44 -12.57
CA THR A 336 -14.98 -2.51 -11.27
C THR A 336 -16.02 -3.59 -11.34
N ILE A 337 -16.01 -4.47 -10.34
CA ILE A 337 -17.00 -5.52 -10.12
C ILE A 337 -17.75 -5.20 -8.84
N ASP A 338 -19.06 -5.16 -8.93
CA ASP A 338 -19.93 -4.96 -7.78
C ASP A 338 -20.37 -6.34 -7.25
N LEU A 339 -19.90 -6.70 -6.05
CA LEU A 339 -20.18 -7.99 -5.44
C LEU A 339 -21.66 -8.20 -5.11
N ASP A 340 -22.43 -7.13 -4.93
CA ASP A 340 -23.88 -7.22 -4.69
C ASP A 340 -24.64 -7.67 -5.93
N THR A 341 -24.00 -7.64 -7.10
CA THR A 341 -24.58 -8.08 -8.38
C THR A 341 -24.17 -9.49 -8.78
N VAL A 342 -23.30 -10.14 -8.00
CA VAL A 342 -22.84 -11.50 -8.29
C VAL A 342 -24.00 -12.49 -8.17
N ARG A 343 -24.26 -13.25 -9.26
CA ARG A 343 -25.28 -14.28 -9.36
C ARG A 343 -24.69 -15.54 -10.02
N ALA A 344 -25.44 -16.61 -10.05
CA ALA A 344 -25.01 -17.87 -10.66
C ALA A 344 -24.68 -17.74 -12.16
N ASP A 345 -25.28 -16.77 -12.86
CA ASP A 345 -25.12 -16.49 -14.28
C ASP A 345 -24.06 -15.40 -14.59
N GLY A 346 -23.44 -14.80 -13.55
CA GLY A 346 -22.39 -13.81 -13.70
C GLY A 346 -22.50 -12.60 -12.77
N PHE A 347 -21.84 -11.51 -13.14
CA PHE A 347 -21.81 -10.26 -12.38
C PHE A 347 -21.74 -9.04 -13.31
N LEU A 348 -22.18 -7.89 -12.79
CA LEU A 348 -22.09 -6.64 -13.53
C LEU A 348 -20.65 -6.09 -13.47
N VAL A 349 -20.16 -5.70 -14.64
CA VAL A 349 -18.84 -5.10 -14.82
C VAL A 349 -19.01 -3.69 -15.33
N SER A 350 -18.37 -2.74 -14.67
CA SER A 350 -18.14 -1.41 -15.22
C SER A 350 -16.66 -1.24 -15.53
N SER A 351 -16.34 -0.74 -16.71
CA SER A 351 -14.95 -0.41 -17.07
C SER A 351 -14.83 1.08 -17.26
N SER A 352 -13.72 1.64 -16.79
CA SER A 352 -13.28 2.97 -17.18
C SER A 352 -11.90 2.83 -17.82
N THR A 353 -11.72 3.53 -18.92
CA THR A 353 -10.37 3.79 -19.41
C THR A 353 -9.66 4.55 -18.28
N GLY A 354 -8.54 4.01 -17.84
CA GLY A 354 -7.70 4.70 -16.85
C GLY A 354 -7.42 6.13 -17.33
N PRO A 355 -7.10 7.02 -16.42
CA PRO A 355 -6.63 8.34 -16.79
C PRO A 355 -5.49 8.12 -17.78
N LEU A 356 -5.45 8.94 -18.84
CA LEU A 356 -4.41 8.90 -19.87
C LEU A 356 -3.04 9.06 -19.19
N VAL A 357 -2.46 7.94 -18.87
CA VAL A 357 -1.07 7.87 -18.40
C VAL A 357 -0.24 7.70 -19.64
N GLU A 358 0.72 8.59 -19.85
CA GLU A 358 1.58 8.62 -21.03
C GLU A 358 2.31 7.30 -21.32
N HIS A 359 2.29 6.37 -20.37
CA HIS A 359 3.04 5.12 -20.44
C HIS A 359 2.20 3.90 -20.07
N ASP A 360 2.31 2.87 -20.87
CA ASP A 360 1.63 1.58 -20.70
C ASP A 360 2.43 0.62 -19.77
N PHE A 361 2.61 1.00 -18.51
CA PHE A 361 3.28 0.14 -17.54
C PHE A 361 2.28 -0.66 -16.70
N PRO A 362 2.69 -1.87 -16.26
CA PRO A 362 1.85 -2.69 -15.39
C PRO A 362 1.90 -2.19 -13.93
N PRO A 363 0.81 -2.39 -13.18
CA PRO A 363 0.87 -2.28 -11.73
C PRO A 363 1.69 -3.44 -11.15
N GLU A 364 2.57 -3.15 -10.20
CA GLU A 364 3.32 -4.17 -9.45
C GLU A 364 2.56 -4.60 -8.20
N ARG A 365 1.95 -3.63 -7.52
CA ARG A 365 1.14 -3.83 -6.32
C ARG A 365 0.14 -2.71 -6.14
N CYS A 366 -1.01 -3.09 -5.60
CA CYS A 366 -2.04 -2.16 -5.19
C CYS A 366 -2.39 -2.36 -3.71
N ARG A 367 -2.60 -1.26 -2.99
CA ARG A 367 -3.03 -1.27 -1.58
C ARG A 367 -4.04 -0.16 -1.33
N VAL A 368 -4.88 -0.33 -0.31
CA VAL A 368 -5.89 0.66 0.08
C VAL A 368 -5.55 1.22 1.45
N ILE A 369 -5.67 2.54 1.58
CA ILE A 369 -5.57 3.24 2.87
C ILE A 369 -6.81 4.12 3.04
N SER A 370 -7.52 3.92 4.15
CA SER A 370 -8.67 4.73 4.54
C SER A 370 -8.28 5.75 5.61
N ILE A 371 -8.73 6.99 5.43
CA ILE A 371 -8.50 8.09 6.39
C ILE A 371 -9.77 8.90 6.56
#